data_ba0bc188a59150cf64a0036fa4229490
#
_entry.id   ba0bc188a59150cf64a0036fa4229490
#
_cell.length_a   1.000
_cell.length_b   1.000
_cell.length_c   1.000
_cell.angle_alpha   90.00
_cell.angle_beta   90.00
_cell.angle_gamma   90.00
#
_symmetry.space_group_name_H-M   'P 1'
#
loop_
_entity.id
_entity.type
_entity.pdbx_description
1 polymer ?
#
loop_
_entity_poly.entity_id
_entity_poly.type
_entity_poly.pdbx_seq_one_letter_code
_entity_poly.pdbx_strand_id
1 'polypeptide(L)'
;DLRMSRGLGDVYKRQAQRNYDDAADMQNVRIRISGEVSSFAVAAGDAVQAGQAVATIRDTSVMLLAVDFPAAEAQSFVAGQAAQVMPDTTFETLNGTIRSVSGADPAGDASLMTCTVTIAVPNAGSLTTAQAAVAQVNGVSSLNSAHFTYQREETVVAAASGTVSELCVKEGSTVRQDDVILRITGKDLDKQTRNAADSLRAAELQMSSAEKTISHYTI
;
A
#
# COMPACT_ATOMS: atom_id res chain seq x y z
N ASP A 1 -27.07 -0.97 39.49
CA ASP A 1 -26.29 0.14 38.87
C ASP A 1 -24.77 -0.07 38.79
N LEU A 2 -24.21 -1.03 39.53
CA LEU A 2 -22.78 -1.38 39.48
C LEU A 2 -22.34 -1.95 38.12
N ARG A 3 -23.20 -2.66 37.39
CA ARG A 3 -22.90 -3.16 36.03
C ARG A 3 -22.82 -2.03 35.00
N MET A 4 -23.60 -0.97 35.15
CA MET A 4 -23.56 0.22 34.30
C MET A 4 -22.28 1.02 34.52
N SER A 5 -21.82 1.16 35.77
CA SER A 5 -20.59 1.88 36.09
C SER A 5 -19.34 1.17 35.53
N ARG A 6 -19.33 -0.18 35.54
CA ARG A 6 -18.22 -0.99 34.96
C ARG A 6 -18.22 -0.88 33.44
N GLY A 7 -19.39 -0.93 32.79
CA GLY A 7 -19.50 -0.76 31.34
C GLY A 7 -19.06 0.62 30.85
N LEU A 8 -19.35 1.67 31.64
CA LEU A 8 -18.92 3.03 31.31
C LEU A 8 -17.42 3.22 31.47
N GLY A 9 -16.81 2.63 32.50
CA GLY A 9 -15.37 2.62 32.70
C GLY A 9 -14.60 1.91 31.57
N ASP A 10 -15.10 0.77 31.12
CA ASP A 10 -14.53 0.02 29.99
C ASP A 10 -14.59 0.80 28.68
N VAL A 11 -15.69 1.54 28.44
CA VAL A 11 -15.82 2.40 27.25
C VAL A 11 -14.84 3.55 27.31
N TYR A 12 -14.68 4.19 28.48
CA TYR A 12 -13.73 5.29 28.67
C TYR A 12 -12.28 4.84 28.47
N LYS A 13 -11.91 3.70 29.04
CA LYS A 13 -10.57 3.11 28.86
C LYS A 13 -10.28 2.80 27.39
N ARG A 14 -11.22 2.15 26.69
CA ARG A 14 -11.06 1.85 25.26
C ARG A 14 -10.95 3.10 24.41
N GLN A 15 -11.66 4.17 24.77
CA GLN A 15 -11.56 5.45 24.05
C GLN A 15 -10.20 6.11 24.31
N ALA A 16 -9.74 6.14 25.55
CA ALA A 16 -8.44 6.69 25.91
C ALA A 16 -7.29 5.89 25.29
N GLN A 17 -7.40 4.56 25.22
CA GLN A 17 -6.45 3.70 24.52
C GLN A 17 -6.36 4.03 23.03
N ARG A 18 -7.50 4.13 22.35
CA ARG A 18 -7.52 4.52 20.92
C ARG A 18 -6.90 5.89 20.68
N ASN A 19 -7.20 6.86 21.51
CA ASN A 19 -6.62 8.20 21.38
C ASN A 19 -5.11 8.20 21.57
N TYR A 20 -4.59 7.34 22.46
CA TYR A 20 -3.16 7.16 22.64
C TYR A 20 -2.52 6.47 21.44
N ASP A 21 -3.13 5.39 20.95
CA ASP A 21 -2.64 4.65 19.78
C ASP A 21 -2.63 5.56 18.54
N ASP A 22 -3.69 6.33 18.32
CA ASP A 22 -3.78 7.30 17.22
C ASP A 22 -2.70 8.39 17.32
N ALA A 23 -2.45 8.92 18.53
CA ALA A 23 -1.42 9.93 18.75
C ALA A 23 0.01 9.36 18.55
N ALA A 24 0.25 8.13 18.98
CA ALA A 24 1.51 7.43 18.77
C ALA A 24 1.73 7.06 17.29
N ASP A 25 0.68 6.67 16.59
CA ASP A 25 0.74 6.34 15.17
C ASP A 25 1.00 7.56 14.28
N MET A 26 0.63 8.77 14.70
CA MET A 26 0.99 10.00 13.97
C MET A 26 2.50 10.24 13.89
N GLN A 27 3.27 9.70 14.83
CA GLN A 27 4.74 9.76 14.80
C GLN A 27 5.36 8.72 13.85
N ASN A 28 4.63 7.65 13.54
CA ASN A 28 5.08 6.55 12.71
C ASN A 28 4.44 6.63 11.32
N VAL A 29 5.24 6.79 10.30
CA VAL A 29 4.74 6.70 8.93
C VAL A 29 4.73 5.25 8.49
N ARG A 30 3.52 4.71 8.34
CA ARG A 30 3.27 3.33 7.94
C ARG A 30 2.88 3.25 6.47
N ILE A 31 3.20 2.12 5.86
CA ILE A 31 2.83 1.83 4.47
C ILE A 31 1.53 1.03 4.40
N ARG A 32 0.81 1.18 3.30
CA ARG A 32 -0.49 0.51 3.08
C ARG A 32 -0.40 -0.68 2.13
N ILE A 33 0.68 -0.78 1.36
CA ILE A 33 0.94 -1.87 0.44
C ILE A 33 2.26 -2.55 0.77
N SER A 34 2.34 -3.86 0.54
CA SER A 34 3.62 -4.58 0.56
C SER A 34 4.35 -4.35 -0.76
N GLY A 35 5.67 -4.25 -0.71
CA GLY A 35 6.48 -4.02 -1.90
C GLY A 35 7.93 -3.67 -1.56
N GLU A 36 8.56 -2.96 -2.45
CA GLU A 36 9.93 -2.47 -2.32
C GLU A 36 9.93 -0.94 -2.20
N VAL A 37 10.74 -0.41 -1.30
CA VAL A 37 10.97 1.04 -1.18
C VAL A 37 11.76 1.52 -2.39
N SER A 38 11.09 2.22 -3.29
CA SER A 38 11.72 2.72 -4.51
C SER A 38 12.63 3.93 -4.26
N SER A 39 12.14 4.86 -3.45
CA SER A 39 12.88 6.07 -3.11
C SER A 39 12.32 6.74 -1.86
N PHE A 40 13.18 7.49 -1.17
CA PHE A 40 12.77 8.47 -0.16
C PHE A 40 12.86 9.88 -0.76
N ALA A 41 11.83 10.69 -0.52
CA ALA A 41 11.82 12.11 -0.87
C ALA A 41 12.39 13.00 0.25
N VAL A 42 12.71 12.40 1.41
CA VAL A 42 13.18 13.07 2.63
C VAL A 42 14.31 12.29 3.27
N ALA A 43 15.15 12.98 4.03
CA ALA A 43 16.24 12.41 4.82
C ALA A 43 15.99 12.59 6.31
N ALA A 44 16.74 11.88 7.14
CA ALA A 44 16.73 12.10 8.59
C ALA A 44 17.22 13.52 8.90
N GLY A 45 16.46 14.24 9.73
CA GLY A 45 16.66 15.64 10.04
C GLY A 45 15.82 16.64 9.24
N ASP A 46 15.19 16.19 8.15
CA ASP A 46 14.36 17.06 7.31
C ASP A 46 13.03 17.42 8.01
N ALA A 47 12.59 18.63 7.80
CA ALA A 47 11.25 19.07 8.21
C ALA A 47 10.22 18.61 7.17
N VAL A 48 9.13 18.03 7.63
CA VAL A 48 8.02 17.56 6.80
C VAL A 48 6.70 18.17 7.24
N GLN A 49 5.77 18.29 6.32
CA GLN A 49 4.41 18.74 6.58
C GLN A 49 3.42 17.60 6.41
N ALA A 50 2.29 17.66 7.12
CA ALA A 50 1.20 16.72 6.91
C ALA A 50 0.75 16.71 5.44
N GLY A 51 0.63 15.52 4.84
CA GLY A 51 0.31 15.35 3.42
C GLY A 51 1.50 15.43 2.46
N GLN A 52 2.70 15.76 2.93
CA GLN A 52 3.91 15.78 2.10
C GLN A 52 4.34 14.35 1.75
N ALA A 53 4.69 14.13 0.47
CA ALA A 53 5.26 12.87 0.03
C ALA A 53 6.62 12.62 0.69
N VAL A 54 6.81 11.44 1.25
CA VAL A 54 8.04 11.06 1.98
C VAL A 54 8.74 9.85 1.37
N ALA A 55 7.99 8.95 0.73
CA ALA A 55 8.56 7.76 0.08
C ALA A 55 7.64 7.25 -1.04
N THR A 56 8.20 6.44 -1.92
CA THR A 56 7.45 5.71 -2.95
C THR A 56 7.68 4.22 -2.76
N ILE A 57 6.60 3.45 -2.67
CA ILE A 57 6.61 1.99 -2.55
C ILE A 57 6.06 1.40 -3.85
N ARG A 58 6.71 0.37 -4.37
CA ARG A 58 6.31 -0.35 -5.58
C ARG A 58 6.13 -1.82 -5.30
N ASP A 59 5.02 -2.38 -5.77
CA ASP A 59 4.85 -3.82 -5.80
C ASP A 59 5.54 -4.36 -7.05
N THR A 60 6.72 -4.92 -6.87
CA THR A 60 7.55 -5.50 -7.93
C THR A 60 7.27 -6.98 -8.15
N SER A 61 6.39 -7.61 -7.36
CA SER A 61 6.12 -9.06 -7.43
C SER A 61 5.41 -9.48 -8.71
N VAL A 62 4.61 -8.57 -9.28
CA VAL A 62 3.88 -8.77 -10.53
C VAL A 62 4.04 -7.53 -11.40
N MET A 63 4.41 -7.74 -12.66
CA MET A 63 4.46 -6.68 -13.65
C MET A 63 3.27 -6.78 -14.58
N LEU A 64 2.76 -5.64 -15.04
CA LEU A 64 1.67 -5.57 -16.00
C LEU A 64 2.21 -5.20 -17.38
N LEU A 65 1.71 -5.90 -18.38
CA LEU A 65 1.97 -5.61 -19.80
C LEU A 65 0.63 -5.30 -20.47
N ALA A 66 0.48 -4.10 -21.01
CA ALA A 66 -0.70 -3.69 -21.76
C ALA A 66 -0.36 -3.63 -23.25
N VAL A 67 -0.88 -4.55 -24.03
CA VAL A 67 -0.64 -4.69 -25.47
C VAL A 67 -1.94 -4.82 -26.24
N ASP A 68 -1.90 -4.44 -27.51
CA ASP A 68 -3.08 -4.41 -28.37
C ASP A 68 -3.16 -5.69 -29.22
N PHE A 69 -4.37 -6.20 -29.33
CA PHE A 69 -4.74 -7.35 -30.16
C PHE A 69 -5.84 -6.94 -31.14
N PRO A 70 -5.97 -7.66 -32.28
CA PRO A 70 -7.12 -7.46 -33.16
C PRO A 70 -8.41 -7.73 -32.38
N ALA A 71 -9.40 -6.84 -32.52
CA ALA A 71 -10.64 -6.94 -31.76
C ALA A 71 -11.42 -8.23 -32.03
N ALA A 72 -11.33 -8.76 -33.24
CA ALA A 72 -12.01 -10.00 -33.62
C ALA A 72 -11.57 -11.20 -32.78
N GLU A 73 -10.27 -11.31 -32.51
CA GLU A 73 -9.68 -12.39 -31.69
C GLU A 73 -9.82 -12.07 -30.20
N ALA A 74 -9.61 -10.83 -29.83
CA ALA A 74 -9.67 -10.38 -28.44
C ALA A 74 -11.06 -10.53 -27.78
N GLN A 75 -12.13 -10.59 -28.56
CA GLN A 75 -13.48 -10.89 -28.07
C GLN A 75 -13.60 -12.27 -27.40
N SER A 76 -12.72 -13.20 -27.77
CA SER A 76 -12.68 -14.55 -27.19
C SER A 76 -11.82 -14.63 -25.93
N PHE A 77 -11.07 -13.58 -25.61
CA PHE A 77 -10.17 -13.57 -24.46
C PHE A 77 -10.93 -13.26 -23.17
N VAL A 78 -10.60 -13.99 -22.12
CA VAL A 78 -11.23 -13.84 -20.81
C VAL A 78 -10.19 -13.60 -19.72
N ALA A 79 -10.57 -12.86 -18.69
CA ALA A 79 -9.73 -12.67 -17.51
C ALA A 79 -9.43 -14.05 -16.86
N GLY A 80 -8.18 -14.25 -16.46
CA GLY A 80 -7.69 -15.53 -15.93
C GLY A 80 -7.09 -16.46 -16.96
N GLN A 81 -7.21 -16.16 -18.26
CA GLN A 81 -6.64 -16.96 -19.33
C GLN A 81 -5.13 -16.82 -19.39
N ALA A 82 -4.42 -17.91 -19.70
CA ALA A 82 -2.97 -17.92 -19.86
C ALA A 82 -2.54 -17.14 -21.12
N ALA A 83 -1.47 -16.40 -20.98
CA ALA A 83 -0.79 -15.68 -22.05
C ALA A 83 0.70 -15.99 -22.00
N GLN A 84 1.35 -15.97 -23.15
CA GLN A 84 2.80 -16.06 -23.27
C GLN A 84 3.35 -14.67 -23.52
N VAL A 85 4.38 -14.28 -22.79
CA VAL A 85 5.02 -12.95 -22.89
C VAL A 85 6.49 -13.14 -23.23
N MET A 86 6.95 -12.46 -24.26
CA MET A 86 8.32 -12.50 -24.74
C MET A 86 8.96 -11.13 -24.59
N PRO A 87 9.79 -10.90 -23.55
CA PRO A 87 10.57 -9.70 -23.41
C PRO A 87 11.61 -9.55 -24.53
N ASP A 88 11.85 -8.31 -24.95
CA ASP A 88 12.81 -7.99 -26.01
C ASP A 88 14.28 -8.21 -25.60
N THR A 89 14.55 -8.25 -24.31
CA THR A 89 15.90 -8.42 -23.74
C THR A 89 16.27 -9.88 -23.48
N THR A 90 15.29 -10.77 -23.46
CA THR A 90 15.51 -12.20 -23.21
C THR A 90 14.76 -13.03 -24.27
N PHE A 91 15.35 -14.15 -24.69
CA PHE A 91 14.65 -15.11 -25.58
C PHE A 91 13.74 -16.08 -24.82
N GLU A 92 13.51 -15.80 -23.53
CA GLU A 92 12.68 -16.65 -22.68
C GLU A 92 11.21 -16.25 -22.81
N THR A 93 10.34 -17.23 -22.92
CA THR A 93 8.91 -17.04 -22.87
C THR A 93 8.44 -17.11 -21.42
N LEU A 94 7.83 -16.04 -20.94
CA LEU A 94 7.26 -15.94 -19.60
C LEU A 94 5.77 -16.28 -19.66
N ASN A 95 5.29 -16.94 -18.61
CA ASN A 95 3.88 -17.22 -18.46
C ASN A 95 3.21 -16.04 -17.76
N GLY A 96 2.21 -15.45 -18.41
CA GLY A 96 1.35 -14.42 -17.87
C GLY A 96 -0.10 -14.89 -17.80
N THR A 97 -0.92 -14.05 -17.18
CA THR A 97 -2.37 -14.28 -17.07
C THR A 97 -3.09 -13.01 -17.47
N ILE A 98 -4.10 -13.11 -18.31
CA ILE A 98 -4.94 -11.96 -18.69
C ILE A 98 -5.65 -11.43 -17.45
N ARG A 99 -5.44 -10.16 -17.15
CA ARG A 99 -6.11 -9.45 -16.05
C ARG A 99 -7.38 -8.78 -16.50
N SER A 100 -7.31 -8.11 -17.64
CA SER A 100 -8.46 -7.41 -18.22
C SER A 100 -8.30 -7.28 -19.74
N VAL A 101 -9.43 -7.21 -20.40
CA VAL A 101 -9.54 -6.87 -21.81
C VAL A 101 -10.39 -5.60 -21.88
N SER A 102 -9.85 -4.50 -22.38
CA SER A 102 -10.59 -3.27 -22.58
C SER A 102 -11.19 -3.25 -23.99
N GLY A 103 -12.38 -2.68 -24.08
CA GLY A 103 -13.14 -2.62 -25.35
C GLY A 103 -12.37 -1.92 -26.47
N ALA A 104 -12.82 -2.13 -27.71
CA ALA A 104 -12.25 -1.54 -28.90
C ALA A 104 -12.17 -0.01 -28.78
N ASP A 105 -10.96 0.51 -28.68
CA ASP A 105 -10.73 1.93 -28.88
C ASP A 105 -10.68 2.15 -30.39
N PRO A 106 -11.60 2.95 -30.97
CA PRO A 106 -11.54 3.27 -32.40
C PRO A 106 -10.35 4.21 -32.61
N ALA A 107 -9.15 3.67 -32.69
CA ALA A 107 -7.97 4.43 -33.09
C ALA A 107 -8.16 4.88 -34.54
N GLY A 108 -8.68 6.06 -34.71
CA GLY A 108 -8.57 7.00 -35.83
C GLY A 108 -8.73 6.53 -37.27
N ASP A 109 -8.60 5.28 -37.56
CA ASP A 109 -8.77 4.66 -38.88
C ASP A 109 -9.78 3.52 -38.73
N ALA A 110 -10.95 3.68 -39.34
CA ALA A 110 -12.15 2.87 -39.16
C ALA A 110 -11.99 1.36 -39.59
N SER A 111 -10.79 0.94 -39.97
CA SER A 111 -10.54 -0.42 -40.47
C SER A 111 -9.82 -1.36 -39.51
N LEU A 112 -9.25 -0.88 -38.41
CA LEU A 112 -8.56 -1.70 -37.42
C LEU A 112 -9.11 -1.42 -36.01
N MET A 113 -10.16 -2.13 -35.65
CA MET A 113 -10.59 -2.17 -34.26
C MET A 113 -9.58 -3.01 -33.46
N THR A 114 -8.95 -2.42 -32.46
CA THR A 114 -8.04 -3.07 -31.54
C THR A 114 -8.62 -3.11 -30.14
N CYS A 115 -8.27 -4.15 -29.36
CA CYS A 115 -8.55 -4.24 -27.94
C CYS A 115 -7.24 -4.27 -27.18
N THR A 116 -7.13 -3.48 -26.12
CA THR A 116 -5.97 -3.53 -25.22
C THR A 116 -6.17 -4.62 -24.18
N VAL A 117 -5.25 -5.55 -24.15
CA VAL A 117 -5.22 -6.67 -23.19
C VAL A 117 -4.13 -6.41 -22.16
N THR A 118 -4.51 -6.34 -20.90
CA THR A 118 -3.57 -6.23 -19.79
C THR A 118 -3.25 -7.61 -19.25
N ILE A 119 -1.96 -7.96 -19.28
CA ILE A 119 -1.44 -9.26 -18.85
C ILE A 119 -0.61 -9.07 -17.60
N ALA A 120 -0.90 -9.86 -16.56
CA ALA A 120 -0.12 -9.90 -15.34
C ALA A 120 0.97 -10.97 -15.46
N VAL A 121 2.22 -10.60 -15.26
CA VAL A 121 3.38 -11.49 -15.36
C VAL A 121 4.06 -11.54 -13.99
N PRO A 122 4.15 -12.71 -13.34
CA PRO A 122 4.90 -12.88 -12.11
C PRO A 122 6.37 -12.50 -12.33
N ASN A 123 6.91 -11.69 -11.44
CA ASN A 123 8.28 -11.20 -11.53
C ASN A 123 9.13 -11.81 -10.41
N ALA A 124 10.07 -12.66 -10.80
CA ALA A 124 11.07 -13.22 -9.88
C ALA A 124 12.24 -12.23 -9.58
N GLY A 125 12.11 -10.97 -10.02
CA GLY A 125 13.11 -9.91 -9.80
C GLY A 125 13.90 -9.50 -11.06
N SER A 126 13.62 -10.12 -12.22
CA SER A 126 14.34 -9.84 -13.47
C SER A 126 13.62 -8.84 -14.39
N LEU A 127 12.33 -8.63 -14.21
CA LEU A 127 11.55 -7.70 -15.03
C LEU A 127 11.60 -6.29 -14.48
N THR A 128 11.80 -5.34 -15.37
CA THR A 128 11.83 -3.90 -15.07
C THR A 128 10.95 -3.12 -16.03
N THR A 129 10.62 -1.90 -15.69
CA THR A 129 9.81 -1.00 -16.55
C THR A 129 10.59 -0.50 -17.79
N ALA A 130 11.90 -0.72 -17.85
CA ALA A 130 12.71 -0.38 -19.02
C ALA A 130 12.60 -1.40 -20.15
N GLN A 131 12.13 -2.62 -19.85
CA GLN A 131 11.96 -3.69 -20.82
C GLN A 131 10.62 -3.59 -21.51
N ALA A 132 10.62 -3.82 -22.82
CA ALA A 132 9.42 -3.99 -23.61
C ALA A 132 9.18 -5.49 -23.88
N ALA A 133 7.95 -5.85 -24.18
CA ALA A 133 7.59 -7.21 -24.51
C ALA A 133 6.44 -7.25 -25.52
N VAL A 134 6.33 -8.34 -26.22
CA VAL A 134 5.17 -8.75 -27.00
C VAL A 134 4.46 -9.89 -26.27
N ALA A 135 3.20 -10.10 -26.57
CA ALA A 135 2.44 -11.19 -25.97
C ALA A 135 1.74 -12.04 -27.04
N GLN A 136 1.49 -13.28 -26.67
CA GLN A 136 0.72 -14.24 -27.48
C GLN A 136 -0.36 -14.88 -26.62
N VAL A 137 -1.58 -14.90 -27.12
CA VAL A 137 -2.74 -15.55 -26.49
C VAL A 137 -3.40 -16.47 -27.51
N ASN A 138 -3.56 -17.74 -27.18
CA ASN A 138 -4.14 -18.76 -28.09
C ASN A 138 -3.48 -18.80 -29.48
N GLY A 139 -2.18 -18.52 -29.59
CA GLY A 139 -1.49 -18.47 -30.87
C GLY A 139 -1.61 -17.14 -31.62
N VAL A 140 -2.40 -16.19 -31.13
CA VAL A 140 -2.52 -14.84 -31.68
C VAL A 140 -1.48 -13.94 -31.01
N SER A 141 -0.65 -13.26 -31.80
CA SER A 141 0.36 -12.32 -31.30
C SER A 141 -0.21 -10.91 -31.17
N SER A 142 0.30 -10.16 -30.20
CA SER A 142 -0.01 -8.74 -30.06
C SER A 142 0.46 -7.94 -31.28
N LEU A 143 -0.25 -6.86 -31.58
CA LEU A 143 0.05 -5.97 -32.70
C LEU A 143 1.23 -5.05 -32.44
N ASN A 144 1.50 -4.79 -31.16
CA ASN A 144 2.57 -3.92 -30.70
C ASN A 144 3.37 -4.57 -29.57
N SER A 145 4.52 -3.97 -29.26
CA SER A 145 5.23 -4.18 -28.00
C SER A 145 4.92 -3.05 -27.04
N ALA A 146 4.93 -3.34 -25.75
CA ALA A 146 4.76 -2.34 -24.69
C ALA A 146 5.74 -2.56 -23.55
N HIS A 147 6.01 -1.52 -22.78
CA HIS A 147 6.82 -1.60 -21.59
C HIS A 147 6.02 -2.18 -20.41
N PHE A 148 6.72 -2.89 -19.55
CA PHE A 148 6.14 -3.33 -18.29
C PHE A 148 5.86 -2.15 -17.37
N THR A 149 4.81 -2.28 -16.59
CA THR A 149 4.44 -1.34 -15.53
C THR A 149 4.27 -2.08 -14.21
N TYR A 150 4.43 -1.39 -13.09
CA TYR A 150 4.18 -1.99 -11.78
C TYR A 150 2.69 -2.24 -11.58
N GLN A 151 2.34 -3.33 -10.91
CA GLN A 151 0.96 -3.62 -10.55
C GLN A 151 0.39 -2.57 -9.60
N ARG A 152 1.21 -2.10 -8.67
CA ARG A 152 0.90 -1.06 -7.71
C ARG A 152 2.11 -0.20 -7.44
N GLU A 153 1.86 1.09 -7.37
CA GLU A 153 2.80 2.08 -6.86
C GLU A 153 2.03 3.00 -5.92
N GLU A 154 2.55 3.23 -4.73
CA GLU A 154 1.96 4.11 -3.74
C GLU A 154 2.96 5.15 -3.28
N THR A 155 2.54 6.41 -3.32
CA THR A 155 3.26 7.50 -2.69
C THR A 155 2.82 7.61 -1.23
N VAL A 156 3.75 7.34 -0.33
CA VAL A 156 3.53 7.45 1.11
C VAL A 156 3.67 8.92 1.52
N VAL A 157 2.70 9.40 2.29
CA VAL A 157 2.69 10.79 2.77
C VAL A 157 2.82 10.84 4.28
N ALA A 158 3.41 11.93 4.79
CA ALA A 158 3.50 12.17 6.22
C ALA A 158 2.10 12.40 6.82
N ALA A 159 1.78 11.71 7.90
CA ALA A 159 0.50 11.86 8.60
C ALA A 159 0.43 13.18 9.42
N ALA A 160 1.58 13.71 9.82
CA ALA A 160 1.69 14.91 10.63
C ALA A 160 2.91 15.75 10.23
N SER A 161 2.92 17.01 10.66
CA SER A 161 4.06 17.90 10.49
C SER A 161 5.08 17.69 11.61
N GLY A 162 6.35 17.75 11.27
CA GLY A 162 7.44 17.57 12.24
C GLY A 162 8.80 17.46 11.56
N THR A 163 9.74 16.82 12.24
CA THR A 163 11.08 16.52 11.73
C THR A 163 11.26 15.01 11.65
N VAL A 164 11.80 14.52 10.55
CA VAL A 164 12.14 13.10 10.39
C VAL A 164 13.25 12.75 11.37
N SER A 165 12.96 11.92 12.36
CA SER A 165 13.95 11.51 13.36
C SER A 165 14.85 10.40 12.83
N GLU A 166 14.28 9.44 12.13
CA GLU A 166 15.02 8.33 11.54
C GLU A 166 14.27 7.70 10.37
N LEU A 167 15.01 7.11 9.45
CA LEU A 167 14.49 6.19 8.44
C LEU A 167 14.67 4.77 8.96
N CYS A 168 13.54 4.04 9.14
CA CYS A 168 13.55 2.68 9.70
C CYS A 168 13.98 1.63 8.68
N VAL A 169 13.91 1.96 7.39
CA VAL A 169 14.25 1.09 6.26
C VAL A 169 15.07 1.87 5.24
N LYS A 170 15.73 1.16 4.34
CA LYS A 170 16.55 1.75 3.25
C LYS A 170 15.84 1.62 1.91
N GLU A 171 16.25 2.43 0.94
CA GLU A 171 15.87 2.23 -0.46
C GLU A 171 16.28 0.83 -0.93
N GLY A 172 15.43 0.19 -1.73
CA GLY A 172 15.59 -1.19 -2.17
C GLY A 172 15.17 -2.25 -1.14
N SER A 173 14.76 -1.85 0.07
CA SER A 173 14.28 -2.81 1.08
C SER A 173 12.87 -3.29 0.77
N THR A 174 12.65 -4.60 0.93
CA THR A 174 11.30 -5.17 0.88
C THR A 174 10.58 -4.88 2.21
N VAL A 175 9.37 -4.37 2.10
CA VAL A 175 8.52 -3.95 3.21
C VAL A 175 7.12 -4.55 3.08
N ARG A 176 6.45 -4.75 4.21
CA ARG A 176 5.09 -5.29 4.28
C ARG A 176 4.11 -4.21 4.69
N GLN A 177 2.86 -4.42 4.33
CA GLN A 177 1.78 -3.57 4.81
C GLN A 177 1.87 -3.38 6.34
N ASP A 178 1.62 -2.16 6.79
CA ASP A 178 1.71 -1.69 8.18
C ASP A 178 3.14 -1.55 8.77
N ASP A 179 4.19 -1.88 8.01
CA ASP A 179 5.56 -1.59 8.44
C ASP A 179 5.79 -0.08 8.56
N VAL A 180 6.56 0.31 9.58
CA VAL A 180 6.99 1.70 9.79
C VAL A 180 8.25 1.95 8.97
N ILE A 181 8.18 2.90 8.05
CA ILE A 181 9.32 3.24 7.17
C ILE A 181 10.15 4.41 7.68
N LEU A 182 9.52 5.34 8.38
CA LEU A 182 10.21 6.45 9.04
C LEU A 182 9.42 6.94 10.26
N ARG A 183 10.11 7.66 11.13
CA ARG A 183 9.52 8.31 12.30
C ARG A 183 9.65 9.81 12.22
N ILE A 184 8.58 10.49 12.65
CA ILE A 184 8.50 11.95 12.73
C ILE A 184 8.42 12.33 14.20
N THR A 185 9.19 13.34 14.59
CA THR A 185 9.15 13.95 15.93
C THR A 185 8.81 15.42 15.82
N GLY A 186 8.20 15.96 16.87
CA GLY A 186 7.86 17.37 16.94
C GLY A 186 7.25 17.72 18.28
N LYS A 187 7.46 18.95 18.75
CA LYS A 187 6.98 19.39 20.06
C LYS A 187 5.47 19.22 20.25
N ASP A 188 4.72 19.45 19.18
CA ASP A 188 3.26 19.31 19.21
C ASP A 188 2.82 17.85 19.23
N LEU A 189 3.49 16.99 18.45
CA LEU A 189 3.27 15.54 18.44
C LEU A 189 3.61 14.92 19.80
N ASP A 190 4.75 15.28 20.37
CA ASP A 190 5.17 14.83 21.69
C ASP A 190 4.19 15.26 22.79
N LYS A 191 3.70 16.51 22.73
CA LYS A 191 2.69 17.01 23.65
C LYS A 191 1.37 16.26 23.51
N GLN A 192 0.94 16.01 22.28
CA GLN A 192 -0.31 15.29 22.00
C GLN A 192 -0.23 13.85 22.52
N THR A 193 0.87 13.16 22.27
CA THR A 193 1.10 11.80 22.75
C THR A 193 1.16 11.75 24.27
N ARG A 194 1.82 12.69 24.93
CA ARG A 194 1.85 12.80 26.40
C ARG A 194 0.47 13.04 26.99
N ASN A 195 -0.29 13.98 26.43
CA ASN A 195 -1.66 14.26 26.89
C ASN A 195 -2.57 13.02 26.75
N ALA A 196 -2.43 12.27 25.65
CA ALA A 196 -3.17 11.05 25.44
C ALA A 196 -2.75 9.94 26.42
N ALA A 197 -1.44 9.81 26.71
CA ALA A 197 -0.92 8.87 27.71
C ALA A 197 -1.42 9.20 29.12
N ASP A 198 -1.44 10.49 29.50
CA ASP A 198 -1.96 10.93 30.80
C ASP A 198 -3.46 10.64 30.93
N SER A 199 -4.23 10.84 29.86
CA SER A 199 -5.66 10.53 29.81
C SER A 199 -5.91 9.01 29.94
N LEU A 200 -5.11 8.19 29.30
CA LEU A 200 -5.17 6.73 29.41
C LEU A 200 -4.87 6.28 30.84
N ARG A 201 -3.81 6.81 31.44
CA ARG A 201 -3.42 6.51 32.81
C ARG A 201 -4.50 6.91 33.82
N ALA A 202 -5.14 8.08 33.62
CA ALA A 202 -6.26 8.51 34.44
C ALA A 202 -7.46 7.56 34.35
N ALA A 203 -7.81 7.10 33.13
CA ALA A 203 -8.85 6.13 32.90
C ALA A 203 -8.56 4.76 33.57
N GLU A 204 -7.31 4.30 33.54
CA GLU A 204 -6.88 3.07 34.19
C GLU A 204 -6.95 3.15 35.73
N LEU A 205 -6.55 4.27 36.29
CA LEU A 205 -6.65 4.54 37.73
C LEU A 205 -8.11 4.58 38.21
N GLN A 206 -9.00 5.21 37.43
CA GLN A 206 -10.44 5.24 37.72
C GLN A 206 -11.04 3.84 37.70
N MET A 207 -10.68 3.00 36.73
CA MET A 207 -11.13 1.60 36.70
C MET A 207 -10.61 0.80 37.88
N SER A 208 -9.32 0.91 38.21
CA SER A 208 -8.72 0.21 39.34
C SER A 208 -9.36 0.61 40.66
N SER A 209 -9.69 1.88 40.87
CA SER A 209 -10.38 2.36 42.08
C SER A 209 -11.83 1.86 42.14
N ALA A 210 -12.55 1.84 41.00
CA ALA A 210 -13.88 1.28 40.94
C ALA A 210 -13.92 -0.23 41.23
N GLU A 211 -12.95 -0.98 40.74
CA GLU A 211 -12.81 -2.42 41.01
C GLU A 211 -12.52 -2.71 42.49
N LYS A 212 -11.64 -1.92 43.13
CA LYS A 212 -11.36 -2.03 44.56
C LYS A 212 -12.59 -1.72 45.41
N THR A 213 -13.36 -0.70 45.02
CA THR A 213 -14.64 -0.37 45.73
C THR A 213 -15.63 -1.51 45.58
N ILE A 214 -15.75 -2.13 44.43
CA ILE A 214 -16.68 -3.27 44.21
C ILE A 214 -16.24 -4.49 45.03
N SER A 215 -14.93 -4.79 45.07
CA SER A 215 -14.45 -5.94 45.86
C SER A 215 -14.67 -5.75 47.36
N HIS A 216 -14.73 -4.52 47.87
CA HIS A 216 -14.95 -4.21 49.26
C HIS A 216 -16.42 -4.35 49.69
N TYR A 217 -17.36 -4.28 48.73
CA TYR A 217 -18.81 -4.42 48.99
C TYR A 217 -19.35 -5.85 48.71
N THR A 218 -18.50 -6.79 48.32
CA THR A 218 -18.90 -8.17 47.97
C THR A 218 -18.50 -9.20 49.06
N ILE A 219 -18.33 -8.76 50.32
CA ILE A 219 -18.15 -9.63 51.48
C ILE A 219 -19.47 -9.72 52.26
#